data_57e3915278ab5698c60e361c1801a172
#
_entry.id   57e3915278ab5698c60e361c1801a172
#
_cell.length_a   1.000
_cell.length_b   1.000
_cell.length_c   1.000
_cell.angle_alpha   90.00
_cell.angle_beta   90.00
_cell.angle_gamma   90.00
#
_symmetry.space_group_name_H-M   'P 1'
#
loop_
_entity.id
_entity.type
_entity.pdbx_description
1 polymer ?
#
loop_
_entity_poly.entity_id
_entity_poly.type
_entity_poly.pdbx_seq_one_letter_code
_entity_poly.pdbx_strand_id
1 'polypeptide(L)'
;MIFGIKAQKEVDSLGLHYELTPTDFTSKVADCYDLYFTGVHESKIYAQLLLPKKSSAKHPVIFQFHGYHSDVGDWLDKLAFVSEGYVVVALSVRGQGGESEDCLQTSGGTLKGHLIRGIEDGPEKLFYRAVFQDVYQLTNVVSRLPFVDSSKMASYGVSQGGALALVCAALCPKVKRTFVQYPFLSDYRTAYGLEVTQSAYEELAYYFRYRDPLHEREEAVFAALDYVDIQYLVDRIQAEVIWAMGLEDRVCHPKTQFAVYNHIQAPKKLYFYPEYGHEYLPKFNDKIHQILGGK
;
A
#
# COMPACT_ATOMS: atom_id res chain seq x y z
N MET A 1 -0.75 -3.84 20.32
CA MET A 1 -1.35 -2.50 20.07
C MET A 1 -1.19 -2.22 18.60
N ILE A 2 -2.27 -2.21 17.86
CA ILE A 2 -2.34 -2.08 16.40
C ILE A 2 -1.92 -0.67 15.98
N PHE A 3 -1.46 -0.47 14.74
CA PHE A 3 -1.20 0.83 14.12
C PHE A 3 -2.35 1.81 14.46
N GLY A 4 -2.07 2.83 15.24
CA GLY A 4 -3.11 3.55 15.96
C GLY A 4 -3.02 5.07 15.89
N ILE A 5 -3.86 5.70 16.70
CA ILE A 5 -4.01 7.15 16.83
C ILE A 5 -2.66 7.88 17.03
N LYS A 6 -1.70 7.27 17.74
CA LYS A 6 -0.37 7.86 17.94
C LYS A 6 0.37 8.05 16.62
N ALA A 7 0.38 7.02 15.76
CA ALA A 7 1.04 7.08 14.45
C ALA A 7 0.42 8.13 13.52
N GLN A 8 -0.92 8.27 13.54
CA GLN A 8 -1.61 9.33 12.78
C GLN A 8 -1.30 10.72 13.33
N LYS A 9 -1.30 10.92 14.66
CA LYS A 9 -0.95 12.20 15.28
C LYS A 9 0.49 12.64 14.96
N GLU A 10 1.42 11.71 14.87
CA GLU A 10 2.80 12.02 14.44
C GLU A 10 2.80 12.60 13.02
N VAL A 11 2.03 12.00 12.09
CA VAL A 11 1.87 12.52 10.73
C VAL A 11 1.16 13.87 10.72
N ASP A 12 0.07 14.02 11.47
CA ASP A 12 -0.67 15.29 11.55
C ASP A 12 0.21 16.43 12.05
N SER A 13 1.21 16.15 12.90
CA SER A 13 2.16 17.14 13.40
C SER A 13 3.17 17.62 12.35
N LEU A 14 3.38 16.87 11.26
CA LEU A 14 4.29 17.28 10.16
C LEU A 14 3.72 18.44 9.34
N GLY A 15 2.40 18.66 9.39
CA GLY A 15 1.73 19.58 8.49
C GLY A 15 1.62 19.05 7.06
N LEU A 16 1.33 19.95 6.13
CA LEU A 16 1.10 19.61 4.72
C LEU A 16 2.15 20.28 3.83
N HIS A 17 3.39 19.88 4.01
CA HIS A 17 4.48 20.34 3.16
C HIS A 17 4.56 19.44 1.92
N TYR A 18 4.25 20.01 0.76
CA TYR A 18 4.37 19.30 -0.53
C TYR A 18 4.81 20.25 -1.64
N GLU A 19 5.39 19.68 -2.67
CA GLU A 19 5.77 20.32 -3.91
C GLU A 19 5.13 19.56 -5.07
N LEU A 20 4.56 20.28 -6.03
CA LEU A 20 3.94 19.73 -7.23
C LEU A 20 4.60 20.38 -8.45
N THR A 21 5.44 19.65 -9.16
CA THR A 21 6.25 20.15 -10.27
C THR A 21 5.83 19.46 -11.57
N PRO A 22 5.56 20.21 -12.67
CA PRO A 22 5.32 19.58 -13.96
C PRO A 22 6.50 18.73 -14.40
N THR A 23 6.21 17.54 -14.93
CA THR A 23 7.23 16.64 -15.50
C THR A 23 7.37 16.81 -17.02
N ASP A 24 8.49 16.33 -17.58
CA ASP A 24 8.73 16.35 -19.02
C ASP A 24 7.88 15.33 -19.82
N PHE A 25 7.22 14.40 -19.13
CA PHE A 25 6.32 13.45 -19.79
C PHE A 25 5.06 14.17 -20.31
N THR A 26 4.83 14.11 -21.61
CA THR A 26 3.72 14.79 -22.27
C THR A 26 2.63 13.81 -22.66
N SER A 27 1.37 14.16 -22.39
CA SER A 27 0.17 13.39 -22.79
C SER A 27 -0.90 14.32 -23.37
N LYS A 28 -1.75 13.79 -24.25
CA LYS A 28 -2.92 14.52 -24.77
C LYS A 28 -4.07 14.53 -23.79
N VAL A 29 -4.11 13.62 -22.82
CA VAL A 29 -5.22 13.41 -21.88
C VAL A 29 -4.90 13.82 -20.46
N ALA A 30 -3.62 13.98 -20.11
CA ALA A 30 -3.16 14.28 -18.76
C ALA A 30 -2.16 15.43 -18.71
N ASP A 31 -2.21 16.23 -17.65
CA ASP A 31 -1.10 17.01 -17.13
C ASP A 31 -0.42 16.19 -16.04
N CYS A 32 0.88 15.98 -16.16
CA CYS A 32 1.65 15.09 -15.32
C CYS A 32 2.57 15.87 -14.40
N TYR A 33 2.63 15.46 -13.12
CA TYR A 33 3.39 16.16 -12.08
C TYR A 33 4.14 15.17 -11.21
N ASP A 34 5.35 15.57 -10.85
CA ASP A 34 6.08 15.00 -9.73
C ASP A 34 5.54 15.62 -8.44
N LEU A 35 4.98 14.80 -7.57
CA LEU A 35 4.52 15.20 -6.25
C LEU A 35 5.52 14.73 -5.21
N TYR A 36 6.15 15.67 -4.52
CA TYR A 36 6.95 15.39 -3.33
C TYR A 36 6.26 15.90 -2.08
N PHE A 37 6.32 15.14 -1.00
CA PHE A 37 5.80 15.57 0.29
C PHE A 37 6.69 15.08 1.44
N THR A 38 6.58 15.73 2.58
CA THR A 38 7.33 15.35 3.78
C THR A 38 6.64 14.18 4.48
N GLY A 39 7.31 13.04 4.54
CA GLY A 39 6.95 11.88 5.34
C GLY A 39 7.60 11.90 6.72
N VAL A 40 7.31 10.89 7.54
CA VAL A 40 7.95 10.73 8.86
C VAL A 40 9.47 10.57 8.73
N HIS A 41 10.19 10.91 9.80
CA HIS A 41 11.66 10.92 9.83
C HIS A 41 12.29 11.85 8.79
N GLU A 42 11.60 12.97 8.47
CA GLU A 42 12.07 13.99 7.51
C GLU A 42 12.35 13.44 6.10
N SER A 43 11.81 12.26 5.77
CA SER A 43 11.98 11.65 4.45
C SER A 43 11.19 12.40 3.39
N LYS A 44 11.81 12.67 2.24
CA LYS A 44 11.16 13.22 1.06
C LYS A 44 10.50 12.09 0.29
N ILE A 45 9.17 12.06 0.26
CA ILE A 45 8.38 10.99 -0.36
C ILE A 45 7.86 11.46 -1.71
N TYR A 46 8.01 10.61 -2.72
CA TYR A 46 7.63 10.85 -4.10
C TYR A 46 6.35 10.13 -4.49
N ALA A 47 5.55 10.77 -5.31
CA ALA A 47 4.44 10.15 -6.03
C ALA A 47 4.29 10.75 -7.43
N GLN A 48 3.90 9.95 -8.41
CA GLN A 48 3.43 10.46 -9.69
C GLN A 48 1.97 10.93 -9.56
N LEU A 49 1.68 12.13 -10.05
CA LEU A 49 0.31 12.67 -10.11
C LEU A 49 -0.06 13.01 -11.54
N LEU A 50 -1.17 12.43 -12.02
CA LEU A 50 -1.71 12.70 -13.34
C LEU A 50 -3.10 13.34 -13.19
N LEU A 51 -3.25 14.54 -13.76
CA LEU A 51 -4.49 15.33 -13.74
C LEU A 51 -5.15 15.32 -15.14
N PRO A 52 -6.44 14.95 -15.26
CA PRO A 52 -7.16 15.03 -16.54
C PRO A 52 -7.16 16.44 -17.13
N LYS A 53 -6.81 16.59 -18.43
CA LYS A 53 -6.74 17.90 -19.12
C LYS A 53 -8.09 18.60 -19.34
N LYS A 54 -9.19 17.87 -19.33
CA LYS A 54 -10.47 18.34 -19.87
C LYS A 54 -11.51 18.60 -18.78
N SER A 55 -11.23 19.36 -17.73
CA SER A 55 -12.33 19.78 -16.85
C SER A 55 -11.96 20.96 -15.97
N SER A 56 -12.88 21.89 -15.80
CA SER A 56 -12.86 22.91 -14.74
C SER A 56 -13.44 22.39 -13.41
N ALA A 57 -13.95 21.17 -13.35
CA ALA A 57 -14.56 20.54 -12.18
C ALA A 57 -13.51 19.81 -11.33
N LYS A 58 -13.87 19.52 -10.08
CA LYS A 58 -13.08 18.62 -9.25
C LYS A 58 -13.20 17.17 -9.74
N HIS A 59 -12.11 16.43 -9.68
CA HIS A 59 -12.01 15.08 -10.18
C HIS A 59 -12.03 14.03 -9.06
N PRO A 60 -12.63 12.84 -9.30
CA PRO A 60 -12.41 11.70 -8.44
C PRO A 60 -10.93 11.29 -8.46
N VAL A 61 -10.48 10.60 -7.43
CA VAL A 61 -9.08 10.18 -7.28
C VAL A 61 -8.98 8.67 -7.18
N ILE A 62 -7.96 8.11 -7.81
CA ILE A 62 -7.49 6.76 -7.54
C ILE A 62 -6.04 6.78 -7.08
N PHE A 63 -5.80 6.28 -5.86
CA PHE A 63 -4.46 6.02 -5.34
C PHE A 63 -3.97 4.68 -5.84
N GLN A 64 -2.74 4.63 -6.35
CA GLN A 64 -2.10 3.40 -6.81
C GLN A 64 -0.86 3.10 -5.99
N PHE A 65 -0.66 1.81 -5.68
CA PHE A 65 0.45 1.32 -4.88
C PHE A 65 1.10 0.13 -5.58
N HIS A 66 2.44 0.17 -5.69
CA HIS A 66 3.24 -0.83 -6.39
C HIS A 66 3.60 -2.04 -5.50
N GLY A 67 4.07 -3.13 -6.12
CA GLY A 67 4.55 -4.34 -5.45
C GLY A 67 5.88 -4.13 -4.70
N TYR A 68 6.26 -5.12 -3.90
CA TYR A 68 7.50 -5.08 -3.11
C TYR A 68 8.73 -5.06 -4.01
N HIS A 69 9.77 -4.31 -3.61
CA HIS A 69 11.01 -4.10 -4.36
C HIS A 69 10.80 -3.60 -5.80
N SER A 70 9.80 -2.78 -6.00
CA SER A 70 9.46 -2.15 -7.27
C SER A 70 9.34 -0.64 -7.09
N ASP A 71 8.81 0.05 -8.08
CA ASP A 71 8.49 1.46 -8.05
C ASP A 71 7.13 1.76 -8.69
N VAL A 72 6.84 3.04 -8.89
CA VAL A 72 5.57 3.51 -9.46
C VAL A 72 5.36 3.09 -10.93
N GLY A 73 6.39 2.63 -11.64
CA GLY A 73 6.33 2.28 -13.06
C GLY A 73 6.13 3.46 -14.01
N ASP A 74 5.83 3.16 -15.27
CA ASP A 74 5.72 4.15 -16.31
C ASP A 74 4.48 5.04 -16.19
N TRP A 75 4.59 6.30 -16.61
CA TRP A 75 3.47 7.24 -16.71
C TRP A 75 2.34 6.70 -17.59
N LEU A 76 2.70 5.98 -18.67
CA LEU A 76 1.78 5.42 -19.63
C LEU A 76 0.74 4.49 -19.00
N ASP A 77 1.14 3.69 -18.03
CA ASP A 77 0.29 2.69 -17.37
C ASP A 77 -0.90 3.29 -16.62
N LYS A 78 -0.84 4.58 -16.32
CA LYS A 78 -1.85 5.31 -15.54
C LYS A 78 -2.85 6.05 -16.41
N LEU A 79 -2.57 6.22 -17.70
CA LEU A 79 -3.39 7.03 -18.60
C LEU A 79 -4.81 6.47 -18.80
N ALA A 80 -5.02 5.18 -18.64
CA ALA A 80 -6.35 4.58 -18.75
C ALA A 80 -7.34 5.18 -17.74
N PHE A 81 -6.97 5.29 -16.48
CA PHE A 81 -7.81 5.89 -15.44
C PHE A 81 -7.97 7.41 -15.62
N VAL A 82 -6.92 8.08 -16.10
CA VAL A 82 -6.97 9.52 -16.36
C VAL A 82 -7.95 9.82 -17.50
N SER A 83 -7.99 8.99 -18.56
CA SER A 83 -8.93 9.16 -19.67
C SER A 83 -10.40 9.02 -19.26
N GLU A 84 -10.66 8.29 -18.14
CA GLU A 84 -11.97 8.18 -17.50
C GLU A 84 -12.28 9.33 -16.52
N GLY A 85 -11.40 10.31 -16.43
CA GLY A 85 -11.60 11.52 -15.62
C GLY A 85 -11.09 11.43 -14.18
N TYR A 86 -10.33 10.41 -13.82
CA TYR A 86 -9.71 10.27 -12.49
C TYR A 86 -8.36 11.01 -12.42
N VAL A 87 -8.14 11.73 -11.33
CA VAL A 87 -6.76 12.02 -10.89
C VAL A 87 -6.14 10.70 -10.44
N VAL A 88 -4.99 10.36 -11.00
CA VAL A 88 -4.22 9.18 -10.56
C VAL A 88 -3.05 9.65 -9.71
N VAL A 89 -2.88 9.05 -8.54
CA VAL A 89 -1.74 9.32 -7.66
C VAL A 89 -1.06 8.01 -7.31
N ALA A 90 0.14 7.80 -7.83
CA ALA A 90 0.91 6.57 -7.63
C ALA A 90 2.07 6.83 -6.67
N LEU A 91 2.03 6.21 -5.48
CA LEU A 91 3.04 6.36 -4.44
C LEU A 91 4.28 5.53 -4.77
N SER A 92 5.46 6.15 -4.75
CA SER A 92 6.74 5.46 -4.63
C SER A 92 6.98 5.13 -3.16
N VAL A 93 7.00 3.85 -2.81
CA VAL A 93 7.23 3.43 -1.42
C VAL A 93 8.68 3.72 -1.03
N ARG A 94 8.88 4.34 0.14
CA ARG A 94 10.22 4.68 0.65
C ARG A 94 11.19 3.51 0.60
N GLY A 95 12.46 3.79 0.35
CA GLY A 95 13.55 2.82 0.46
C GLY A 95 13.49 1.62 -0.48
N GLN A 96 12.70 1.68 -1.55
CA GLN A 96 12.58 0.61 -2.55
C GLN A 96 13.16 1.04 -3.92
N GLY A 97 12.50 0.74 -5.03
CA GLY A 97 13.08 0.97 -6.36
C GLY A 97 13.01 2.41 -6.89
N GLY A 98 12.19 3.27 -6.30
CA GLY A 98 11.88 4.61 -6.82
C GLY A 98 12.60 5.75 -6.09
N GLU A 99 12.04 6.97 -6.24
CA GLU A 99 12.68 8.22 -5.82
C GLU A 99 12.38 8.63 -4.37
N SER A 100 11.56 7.90 -3.63
CA SER A 100 11.28 8.21 -2.22
C SER A 100 12.48 7.92 -1.36
N GLU A 101 12.87 8.91 -0.55
CA GLU A 101 13.90 8.74 0.47
C GLU A 101 13.41 7.86 1.64
N ASP A 102 14.35 7.27 2.34
CA ASP A 102 14.11 6.62 3.62
C ASP A 102 15.20 6.97 4.63
N CYS A 103 14.88 7.89 5.52
CA CYS A 103 15.76 8.36 6.58
C CYS A 103 15.55 7.59 7.90
N LEU A 104 14.81 6.47 7.89
CA LEU A 104 14.59 5.63 9.07
C LEU A 104 15.90 4.95 9.50
N GLN A 105 16.38 5.30 10.69
CA GLN A 105 17.52 4.65 11.31
C GLN A 105 17.06 3.52 12.21
N THR A 106 17.63 2.32 12.00
CA THR A 106 17.33 1.12 12.77
C THR A 106 18.58 0.39 13.17
N SER A 107 18.51 -0.31 14.32
CA SER A 107 19.54 -1.26 14.73
C SER A 107 19.52 -2.51 13.84
N GLY A 108 20.60 -3.29 13.90
CA GLY A 108 20.59 -4.64 13.37
C GLY A 108 21.44 -4.89 12.14
N GLY A 109 22.19 -3.93 11.64
CA GLY A 109 23.16 -4.13 10.57
C GLY A 109 22.52 -4.52 9.22
N THR A 110 23.17 -5.41 8.46
CA THR A 110 22.68 -5.85 7.15
C THR A 110 21.41 -6.68 7.24
N LEU A 111 20.39 -6.29 6.49
CA LEU A 111 19.12 -6.97 6.37
C LEU A 111 18.96 -7.54 4.96
N LYS A 112 18.12 -8.57 4.83
CA LYS A 112 17.77 -9.15 3.54
C LYS A 112 16.69 -8.33 2.82
N GLY A 113 15.88 -7.58 3.55
CA GLY A 113 14.81 -6.75 3.03
C GLY A 113 14.21 -5.88 4.12
N HIS A 114 12.97 -5.44 3.93
CA HIS A 114 12.34 -4.44 4.78
C HIS A 114 11.31 -4.99 5.79
N LEU A 115 10.89 -6.26 5.65
CA LEU A 115 9.84 -6.84 6.47
C LEU A 115 10.21 -6.85 7.96
N ILE A 116 11.46 -7.26 8.25
CA ILE A 116 11.99 -7.36 9.62
C ILE A 116 12.76 -6.10 10.05
N ARG A 117 12.84 -5.08 9.20
CA ARG A 117 13.62 -3.88 9.48
C ARG A 117 13.00 -3.07 10.62
N GLY A 118 13.79 -2.79 11.65
CA GLY A 118 13.38 -2.09 12.87
C GLY A 118 12.84 -3.01 13.97
N ILE A 119 12.78 -4.32 13.74
CA ILE A 119 12.19 -5.28 14.69
C ILE A 119 12.95 -5.33 16.03
N GLU A 120 14.27 -5.08 16.01
CA GLU A 120 15.10 -5.01 17.22
C GLU A 120 14.83 -3.76 18.06
N ASP A 121 14.29 -2.70 17.43
CA ASP A 121 14.03 -1.40 18.05
C ASP A 121 12.58 -1.26 18.51
N GLY A 122 11.75 -2.28 18.29
CA GLY A 122 10.35 -2.33 18.66
C GLY A 122 9.38 -1.82 17.58
N PRO A 123 8.07 -1.96 17.81
CA PRO A 123 7.05 -1.75 16.78
C PRO A 123 7.00 -0.31 16.22
N GLU A 124 7.48 0.68 16.98
CA GLU A 124 7.51 2.08 16.55
C GLU A 124 8.60 2.37 15.52
N LYS A 125 9.58 1.48 15.39
CA LYS A 125 10.70 1.58 14.44
C LYS A 125 10.58 0.63 13.26
N LEU A 126 9.47 -0.10 13.13
CA LEU A 126 9.23 -0.95 11.97
C LEU A 126 9.13 -0.13 10.68
N PHE A 127 9.81 -0.59 9.65
CA PHE A 127 9.80 0.03 8.32
C PHE A 127 8.37 0.23 7.79
N TYR A 128 7.53 -0.80 7.85
CA TYR A 128 6.16 -0.72 7.36
C TYR A 128 5.26 0.21 8.18
N ARG A 129 5.62 0.51 9.44
CA ARG A 129 4.93 1.58 10.17
C ARG A 129 5.12 2.93 9.49
N ALA A 130 6.36 3.25 9.09
CA ALA A 130 6.65 4.48 8.37
C ALA A 130 5.97 4.50 6.99
N VAL A 131 5.95 3.37 6.28
CA VAL A 131 5.21 3.24 4.99
C VAL A 131 3.71 3.50 5.17
N PHE A 132 3.07 2.96 6.22
CA PHE A 132 1.65 3.23 6.49
C PHE A 132 1.38 4.70 6.83
N GLN A 133 2.33 5.34 7.52
CA GLN A 133 2.28 6.77 7.79
C GLN A 133 2.40 7.60 6.51
N ASP A 134 3.24 7.20 5.55
CA ASP A 134 3.33 7.86 4.24
C ASP A 134 2.04 7.72 3.43
N VAL A 135 1.41 6.55 3.45
CA VAL A 135 0.09 6.35 2.82
C VAL A 135 -0.95 7.31 3.41
N TYR A 136 -0.97 7.44 4.75
CA TYR A 136 -1.88 8.37 5.41
C TYR A 136 -1.56 9.84 5.06
N GLN A 137 -0.28 10.24 5.06
CA GLN A 137 0.13 11.59 4.67
C GLN A 137 -0.23 11.90 3.21
N LEU A 138 -0.01 10.95 2.29
CA LEU A 138 -0.41 11.10 0.90
C LEU A 138 -1.91 11.44 0.78
N THR A 139 -2.77 10.71 1.52
CA THR A 139 -4.21 10.99 1.51
C THR A 139 -4.54 12.37 2.07
N ASN A 140 -3.82 12.82 3.10
CA ASN A 140 -3.97 14.16 3.68
C ASN A 140 -3.61 15.26 2.68
N VAL A 141 -2.48 15.12 1.98
CA VAL A 141 -2.03 16.07 0.95
C VAL A 141 -3.02 16.09 -0.21
N VAL A 142 -3.29 14.95 -0.82
CA VAL A 142 -4.10 14.85 -2.04
C VAL A 142 -5.55 15.30 -1.81
N SER A 143 -6.13 14.99 -0.66
CA SER A 143 -7.51 15.39 -0.35
C SER A 143 -7.74 16.90 -0.27
N ARG A 144 -6.66 17.69 -0.20
CA ARG A 144 -6.70 19.15 -0.11
C ARG A 144 -6.31 19.86 -1.40
N LEU A 145 -5.89 19.11 -2.43
CA LEU A 145 -5.59 19.70 -3.73
C LEU A 145 -6.87 20.31 -4.34
N PRO A 146 -6.81 21.51 -4.95
CA PRO A 146 -7.99 22.27 -5.34
C PRO A 146 -8.83 21.58 -6.43
N PHE A 147 -8.21 20.73 -7.23
CA PHE A 147 -8.82 19.99 -8.34
C PHE A 147 -9.35 18.59 -7.93
N VAL A 148 -9.27 18.23 -6.64
CA VAL A 148 -9.67 16.91 -6.13
C VAL A 148 -11.08 16.94 -5.53
N ASP A 149 -11.94 16.00 -5.91
CA ASP A 149 -13.17 15.67 -5.22
C ASP A 149 -12.91 14.63 -4.12
N SER A 150 -12.66 15.11 -2.92
CA SER A 150 -12.34 14.24 -1.78
C SER A 150 -13.51 13.36 -1.31
N SER A 151 -14.70 13.49 -1.88
CA SER A 151 -15.82 12.58 -1.62
C SER A 151 -15.82 11.33 -2.51
N LYS A 152 -14.97 11.31 -3.55
CA LYS A 152 -14.90 10.27 -4.59
C LYS A 152 -13.47 9.75 -4.72
N MET A 153 -13.00 9.08 -3.68
CA MET A 153 -11.67 8.49 -3.64
C MET A 153 -11.73 6.98 -3.74
N ALA A 154 -10.78 6.40 -4.45
CA ALA A 154 -10.56 4.96 -4.55
C ALA A 154 -9.08 4.63 -4.34
N SER A 155 -8.78 3.38 -3.98
CA SER A 155 -7.41 2.86 -3.90
C SER A 155 -7.29 1.56 -4.69
N TYR A 156 -6.10 1.30 -5.23
CA TYR A 156 -5.79 0.12 -6.02
C TYR A 156 -4.34 -0.32 -5.79
N GLY A 157 -4.14 -1.62 -5.69
CA GLY A 157 -2.80 -2.16 -5.64
C GLY A 157 -2.72 -3.68 -5.73
N VAL A 158 -1.50 -4.15 -5.93
CA VAL A 158 -1.15 -5.55 -6.17
C VAL A 158 -0.06 -5.96 -5.19
N SER A 159 -0.18 -7.12 -4.55
CA SER A 159 0.82 -7.63 -3.60
C SER A 159 1.05 -6.65 -2.44
N GLN A 160 2.26 -6.12 -2.22
CA GLN A 160 2.48 -5.01 -1.28
C GLN A 160 1.50 -3.87 -1.54
N GLY A 161 1.33 -3.49 -2.81
CA GLY A 161 0.39 -2.44 -3.18
C GLY A 161 -1.05 -2.78 -2.79
N GLY A 162 -1.44 -4.05 -2.86
CA GLY A 162 -2.74 -4.52 -2.39
C GLY A 162 -2.94 -4.30 -0.89
N ALA A 163 -1.91 -4.58 -0.10
CA ALA A 163 -1.90 -4.25 1.33
C ALA A 163 -2.01 -2.74 1.57
N LEU A 164 -1.23 -1.93 0.83
CA LEU A 164 -1.25 -0.48 0.98
C LEU A 164 -2.57 0.16 0.50
N ALA A 165 -3.26 -0.46 -0.47
CA ALA A 165 -4.62 -0.06 -0.86
C ALA A 165 -5.63 -0.27 0.27
N LEU A 166 -5.52 -1.39 1.01
CA LEU A 166 -6.31 -1.65 2.22
C LEU A 166 -5.95 -0.67 3.34
N VAL A 167 -4.66 -0.42 3.56
CA VAL A 167 -4.19 0.59 4.54
C VAL A 167 -4.76 1.97 4.21
N CYS A 168 -4.70 2.37 2.94
CA CYS A 168 -5.28 3.63 2.47
C CYS A 168 -6.77 3.73 2.81
N ALA A 169 -7.55 2.68 2.55
CA ALA A 169 -8.98 2.64 2.86
C ALA A 169 -9.27 2.62 4.38
N ALA A 170 -8.43 1.95 5.16
CA ALA A 170 -8.57 1.86 6.61
C ALA A 170 -8.23 3.16 7.34
N LEU A 171 -7.24 3.93 6.83
CA LEU A 171 -6.78 5.18 7.43
C LEU A 171 -7.49 6.42 6.88
N CYS A 172 -8.12 6.33 5.70
CA CYS A 172 -8.83 7.43 5.07
C CYS A 172 -10.30 7.07 4.81
N PRO A 173 -11.25 7.41 5.69
CA PRO A 173 -12.70 7.12 5.50
C PRO A 173 -13.33 7.78 4.27
N LYS A 174 -12.62 8.70 3.60
CA LYS A 174 -13.04 9.30 2.32
C LYS A 174 -12.90 8.35 1.14
N VAL A 175 -12.05 7.32 1.24
CA VAL A 175 -11.98 6.24 0.26
C VAL A 175 -13.30 5.47 0.27
N LYS A 176 -13.92 5.34 -0.91
CA LYS A 176 -15.22 4.70 -1.10
C LYS A 176 -15.13 3.31 -1.71
N ARG A 177 -14.06 3.05 -2.45
CA ARG A 177 -13.78 1.73 -3.06
C ARG A 177 -12.30 1.43 -2.95
N THR A 178 -11.97 0.17 -2.69
CA THR A 178 -10.60 -0.33 -2.73
C THR A 178 -10.53 -1.61 -3.54
N PHE A 179 -9.58 -1.66 -4.47
CA PHE A 179 -9.34 -2.77 -5.37
C PHE A 179 -8.02 -3.44 -5.00
N VAL A 180 -8.07 -4.73 -4.75
CA VAL A 180 -6.96 -5.46 -4.14
C VAL A 180 -6.68 -6.73 -4.91
N GLN A 181 -5.43 -6.98 -5.27
CA GLN A 181 -4.99 -8.26 -5.80
C GLN A 181 -3.97 -8.87 -4.83
N TYR A 182 -4.25 -10.09 -4.40
CA TYR A 182 -3.37 -10.94 -3.57
C TYR A 182 -2.44 -10.16 -2.63
N PRO A 183 -2.97 -9.44 -1.60
CA PRO A 183 -2.18 -8.56 -0.76
C PRO A 183 -1.13 -9.29 0.07
N PHE A 184 0.03 -8.66 0.20
CA PHE A 184 1.12 -9.00 1.11
C PHE A 184 0.88 -8.39 2.50
N LEU A 185 1.80 -8.51 3.45
CA LEU A 185 1.76 -7.94 4.81
C LEU A 185 0.60 -8.46 5.68
N SER A 186 0.31 -9.73 5.57
CA SER A 186 -0.83 -10.35 6.23
C SER A 186 -0.47 -11.67 6.91
N ASP A 187 -0.98 -11.86 8.14
CA ASP A 187 -0.87 -13.08 8.93
C ASP A 187 0.54 -13.70 8.91
N TYR A 188 1.49 -12.95 9.44
CA TYR A 188 2.91 -13.31 9.43
C TYR A 188 3.20 -14.67 10.09
N ARG A 189 2.44 -15.04 11.12
CA ARG A 189 2.58 -16.34 11.80
C ARG A 189 2.20 -17.49 10.86
N THR A 190 1.04 -17.38 10.20
CA THR A 190 0.62 -18.39 9.22
C THR A 190 1.58 -18.43 8.03
N ALA A 191 2.01 -17.27 7.51
CA ALA A 191 2.99 -17.20 6.42
C ALA A 191 4.29 -17.91 6.78
N TYR A 192 4.82 -17.68 7.98
CA TYR A 192 6.02 -18.37 8.48
C TYR A 192 5.81 -19.87 8.62
N GLY A 193 4.69 -20.29 9.21
CA GLY A 193 4.34 -21.71 9.40
C GLY A 193 4.06 -22.49 8.10
N LEU A 194 3.79 -21.79 6.99
CA LEU A 194 3.63 -22.37 5.65
C LEU A 194 4.96 -22.54 4.91
N GLU A 195 6.08 -22.23 5.55
CA GLU A 195 7.42 -22.32 4.96
C GLU A 195 7.55 -21.57 3.62
N VAL A 196 6.98 -20.38 3.53
CA VAL A 196 7.04 -19.54 2.34
C VAL A 196 8.47 -19.01 2.17
N THR A 197 9.32 -19.79 1.50
CA THR A 197 10.77 -19.59 1.42
C THR A 197 11.23 -18.81 0.20
N GLN A 198 10.33 -18.41 -0.71
CA GLN A 198 10.67 -17.77 -2.00
C GLN A 198 9.98 -16.41 -2.18
N SER A 199 9.62 -15.76 -1.10
CA SER A 199 8.94 -14.47 -1.14
C SER A 199 9.56 -13.51 -0.12
N ALA A 200 9.00 -12.32 0.02
CA ALA A 200 9.40 -11.39 1.06
C ALA A 200 9.23 -11.95 2.49
N TYR A 201 8.35 -12.93 2.72
CA TYR A 201 8.23 -13.63 4.00
C TYR A 201 9.46 -14.49 4.35
N GLU A 202 10.32 -14.83 3.40
CA GLU A 202 11.61 -15.48 3.62
C GLU A 202 12.48 -14.70 4.62
N GLU A 203 12.27 -13.40 4.76
CA GLU A 203 12.96 -12.56 5.74
C GLU A 203 12.70 -13.01 7.18
N LEU A 204 11.54 -13.58 7.48
CA LEU A 204 11.23 -14.16 8.80
C LEU A 204 12.12 -15.36 9.09
N ALA A 205 12.25 -16.27 8.13
CA ALA A 205 13.16 -17.42 8.27
C ALA A 205 14.62 -16.97 8.40
N TYR A 206 15.02 -15.93 7.63
CA TYR A 206 16.33 -15.32 7.75
C TYR A 206 16.57 -14.76 9.17
N TYR A 207 15.58 -14.04 9.74
CA TYR A 207 15.67 -13.51 11.09
C TYR A 207 15.94 -14.62 12.11
N PHE A 208 15.09 -15.65 12.17
CA PHE A 208 15.25 -16.74 13.12
C PHE A 208 16.55 -17.52 12.90
N ARG A 209 16.96 -17.76 11.66
CA ARG A 209 18.20 -18.47 11.37
C ARG A 209 19.46 -17.74 11.85
N TYR A 210 19.51 -16.42 11.77
CA TYR A 210 20.76 -15.66 12.02
C TYR A 210 20.70 -14.72 13.21
N ARG A 211 19.52 -14.37 13.69
CA ARG A 211 19.33 -13.42 14.79
C ARG A 211 18.77 -14.07 16.05
N ASP A 212 17.90 -15.05 15.90
CA ASP A 212 17.24 -15.74 17.00
C ASP A 212 17.17 -17.26 16.73
N PRO A 213 18.34 -17.96 16.63
CA PRO A 213 18.38 -19.36 16.23
C PRO A 213 17.79 -20.32 17.27
N LEU A 214 17.57 -19.87 18.50
CA LEU A 214 16.93 -20.64 19.57
C LEU A 214 15.46 -20.29 19.75
N HIS A 215 14.92 -19.36 18.94
CA HIS A 215 13.54 -18.87 19.02
C HIS A 215 13.14 -18.32 20.40
N GLU A 216 14.10 -17.74 21.12
CA GLU A 216 13.86 -17.18 22.46
C GLU A 216 12.99 -15.91 22.42
N ARG A 217 12.92 -15.24 21.25
CA ARG A 217 12.17 -14.01 21.05
C ARG A 217 10.99 -14.15 20.07
N GLU A 218 10.65 -15.37 19.66
CA GLU A 218 9.64 -15.61 18.61
C GLU A 218 8.32 -14.88 18.90
N GLU A 219 7.79 -15.00 20.13
CA GLU A 219 6.55 -14.32 20.51
C GLU A 219 6.67 -12.79 20.44
N ALA A 220 7.80 -12.23 20.87
CA ALA A 220 8.04 -10.78 20.82
C ALA A 220 8.16 -10.27 19.38
N VAL A 221 8.80 -11.05 18.50
CA VAL A 221 8.96 -10.76 17.09
C VAL A 221 7.59 -10.70 16.39
N PHE A 222 6.76 -11.72 16.56
CA PHE A 222 5.44 -11.73 15.95
C PHE A 222 4.51 -10.68 16.57
N ALA A 223 4.59 -10.43 17.89
CA ALA A 223 3.84 -9.35 18.52
C ALA A 223 4.22 -7.96 17.99
N ALA A 224 5.50 -7.75 17.61
CA ALA A 224 5.93 -6.53 16.94
C ALA A 224 5.37 -6.46 15.51
N LEU A 225 5.41 -7.55 14.76
CA LEU A 225 4.87 -7.62 13.39
C LEU A 225 3.34 -7.46 13.34
N ASP A 226 2.61 -7.92 14.35
CA ASP A 226 1.17 -7.71 14.48
C ASP A 226 0.80 -6.21 14.43
N TYR A 227 1.74 -5.32 14.79
CA TYR A 227 1.53 -3.88 14.73
C TYR A 227 1.37 -3.35 13.30
N VAL A 228 1.97 -4.02 12.31
CA VAL A 228 1.92 -3.70 10.89
C VAL A 228 1.26 -4.78 10.05
N ASP A 229 0.60 -5.74 10.68
CA ASP A 229 -0.20 -6.74 10.01
C ASP A 229 -1.56 -6.15 9.63
N ILE A 230 -1.87 -6.17 8.33
CA ILE A 230 -3.11 -5.57 7.82
C ILE A 230 -4.37 -6.27 8.33
N GLN A 231 -4.30 -7.53 8.78
CA GLN A 231 -5.47 -8.22 9.34
C GLN A 231 -6.07 -7.50 10.56
N TYR A 232 -5.23 -6.78 11.32
CA TYR A 232 -5.66 -6.02 12.48
C TYR A 232 -6.02 -4.55 12.19
N LEU A 233 -6.00 -4.17 10.92
CA LEU A 233 -6.32 -2.80 10.50
C LEU A 233 -7.60 -2.72 9.67
N VAL A 234 -7.94 -3.80 8.95
CA VAL A 234 -9.00 -3.80 7.94
C VAL A 234 -10.43 -3.74 8.52
N ASP A 235 -10.62 -3.96 9.81
CA ASP A 235 -11.90 -3.75 10.53
C ASP A 235 -12.37 -2.29 10.48
N ARG A 236 -11.45 -1.35 10.23
CA ARG A 236 -11.74 0.10 10.11
C ARG A 236 -12.25 0.50 8.73
N ILE A 237 -12.13 -0.36 7.73
CA ILE A 237 -12.52 -0.05 6.36
C ILE A 237 -14.02 0.19 6.27
N GLN A 238 -14.40 1.33 5.69
CA GLN A 238 -15.78 1.69 5.35
C GLN A 238 -16.04 1.61 3.84
N ALA A 239 -14.97 1.49 3.05
CA ALA A 239 -15.02 1.39 1.60
C ALA A 239 -15.55 0.02 1.15
N GLU A 240 -16.21 -0.03 -0.02
CA GLU A 240 -16.46 -1.29 -0.72
C GLU A 240 -15.14 -1.91 -1.15
N VAL A 241 -14.91 -3.19 -0.78
CA VAL A 241 -13.67 -3.92 -1.08
C VAL A 241 -13.90 -4.91 -2.21
N ILE A 242 -13.14 -4.73 -3.30
CA ILE A 242 -13.14 -5.62 -4.46
C ILE A 242 -11.80 -6.35 -4.51
N TRP A 243 -11.83 -7.66 -4.31
CA TRP A 243 -10.64 -8.48 -4.12
C TRP A 243 -10.50 -9.54 -5.20
N ALA A 244 -9.28 -9.74 -5.71
CA ALA A 244 -8.93 -10.85 -6.60
C ALA A 244 -7.86 -11.71 -5.95
N MET A 245 -8.03 -13.03 -6.00
CA MET A 245 -7.19 -14.03 -5.35
C MET A 245 -6.89 -15.17 -6.29
N GLY A 246 -5.60 -15.46 -6.53
CA GLY A 246 -5.13 -16.68 -7.13
C GLY A 246 -5.07 -17.80 -6.09
N LEU A 247 -5.65 -18.98 -6.36
CA LEU A 247 -5.70 -20.07 -5.39
C LEU A 247 -4.39 -20.88 -5.35
N GLU A 248 -3.54 -20.76 -6.38
CA GLU A 248 -2.20 -21.37 -6.46
C GLU A 248 -1.09 -20.39 -6.02
N ASP A 249 -1.44 -19.25 -5.40
CA ASP A 249 -0.47 -18.26 -4.95
C ASP A 249 0.39 -18.82 -3.81
N ARG A 250 1.70 -18.91 -4.07
CA ARG A 250 2.71 -19.39 -3.12
C ARG A 250 3.53 -18.25 -2.49
N VAL A 251 3.31 -17.02 -2.93
CA VAL A 251 3.96 -15.82 -2.38
C VAL A 251 3.08 -15.18 -1.31
N CYS A 252 1.84 -14.83 -1.68
CA CYS A 252 0.81 -14.38 -0.76
C CYS A 252 -0.25 -15.48 -0.64
N HIS A 253 0.04 -16.49 0.17
CA HIS A 253 -0.76 -17.71 0.23
C HIS A 253 -2.24 -17.41 0.54
N PRO A 254 -3.23 -18.10 -0.11
CA PRO A 254 -4.65 -17.86 0.13
C PRO A 254 -5.07 -17.88 1.61
N LYS A 255 -4.44 -18.71 2.44
CA LYS A 255 -4.71 -18.73 3.89
C LYS A 255 -4.48 -17.36 4.55
N THR A 256 -3.36 -16.72 4.25
CA THR A 256 -3.04 -15.39 4.83
C THR A 256 -3.97 -14.31 4.26
N GLN A 257 -4.35 -14.42 3.00
CA GLN A 257 -5.32 -13.52 2.39
C GLN A 257 -6.72 -13.67 3.01
N PHE A 258 -7.17 -14.90 3.29
CA PHE A 258 -8.46 -15.14 3.96
C PHE A 258 -8.46 -14.64 5.40
N ALA A 259 -7.33 -14.70 6.12
CA ALA A 259 -7.22 -14.12 7.45
C ALA A 259 -7.60 -12.63 7.41
N VAL A 260 -7.08 -11.87 6.44
CA VAL A 260 -7.44 -10.47 6.26
C VAL A 260 -8.87 -10.28 5.76
N TYR A 261 -9.24 -10.98 4.68
CA TYR A 261 -10.55 -10.82 4.04
C TYR A 261 -11.69 -11.04 5.02
N ASN A 262 -11.60 -12.03 5.91
CA ASN A 262 -12.64 -12.36 6.87
C ASN A 262 -12.84 -11.27 7.94
N HIS A 263 -11.81 -10.50 8.27
CA HIS A 263 -11.91 -9.40 9.23
C HIS A 263 -12.58 -8.13 8.67
N ILE A 264 -12.68 -7.98 7.34
CA ILE A 264 -13.35 -6.84 6.72
C ILE A 264 -14.85 -6.91 7.01
N GLN A 265 -15.42 -5.85 7.62
CA GLN A 265 -16.85 -5.75 7.93
C GLN A 265 -17.63 -4.98 6.86
N ALA A 266 -16.94 -4.15 6.06
CA ALA A 266 -17.54 -3.39 4.97
C ALA A 266 -18.05 -4.30 3.84
N PRO A 267 -18.89 -3.80 2.93
CA PRO A 267 -19.28 -4.54 1.74
C PRO A 267 -18.03 -5.01 0.98
N LYS A 268 -18.00 -6.30 0.64
CA LYS A 268 -16.83 -6.90 -0.01
C LYS A 268 -17.23 -7.93 -1.05
N LYS A 269 -16.42 -8.02 -2.12
CA LYS A 269 -16.59 -8.99 -3.21
C LYS A 269 -15.26 -9.64 -3.53
N LEU A 270 -15.25 -10.96 -3.64
CA LEU A 270 -14.07 -11.76 -3.95
C LEU A 270 -14.23 -12.44 -5.31
N TYR A 271 -13.19 -12.32 -6.14
CA TYR A 271 -13.03 -13.03 -7.40
C TYR A 271 -11.93 -14.07 -7.26
N PHE A 272 -12.26 -15.32 -7.45
CA PHE A 272 -11.31 -16.44 -7.43
C PHE A 272 -10.75 -16.73 -8.81
N TYR A 273 -9.46 -17.01 -8.84
CA TYR A 273 -8.70 -17.46 -10.00
C TYR A 273 -8.06 -18.82 -9.66
N PRO A 274 -8.78 -19.94 -9.92
CA PRO A 274 -8.39 -21.27 -9.39
C PRO A 274 -7.00 -21.73 -9.82
N GLU A 275 -6.62 -21.49 -11.09
CA GLU A 275 -5.35 -21.96 -11.67
C GLU A 275 -4.25 -20.90 -11.67
N TYR A 276 -4.44 -19.75 -10.98
CA TYR A 276 -3.49 -18.64 -10.96
C TYR A 276 -2.75 -18.57 -9.64
N GLY A 277 -1.46 -18.22 -9.73
CA GLY A 277 -0.59 -17.95 -8.61
C GLY A 277 -0.42 -16.44 -8.35
N HIS A 278 0.83 -16.05 -8.00
CA HIS A 278 1.22 -14.65 -7.79
C HIS A 278 1.59 -13.99 -9.12
N GLU A 279 0.62 -13.75 -9.96
CA GLU A 279 0.81 -13.32 -11.34
C GLU A 279 -0.33 -12.40 -11.81
N TYR A 280 -0.24 -11.88 -13.04
CA TYR A 280 -1.31 -11.07 -13.61
C TYR A 280 -2.63 -11.84 -13.67
N LEU A 281 -3.69 -11.26 -13.10
CA LEU A 281 -5.04 -11.81 -13.09
C LEU A 281 -5.88 -11.19 -14.20
N PRO A 282 -6.14 -11.92 -15.31
CA PRO A 282 -6.82 -11.35 -16.49
C PRO A 282 -8.25 -10.95 -16.17
N LYS A 283 -8.75 -9.92 -16.89
CA LYS A 283 -10.09 -9.34 -16.74
C LYS A 283 -10.37 -8.62 -15.40
N PHE A 284 -9.46 -8.63 -14.43
CA PHE A 284 -9.70 -7.89 -13.19
C PHE A 284 -9.63 -6.39 -13.40
N ASN A 285 -8.69 -5.90 -14.22
CA ASN A 285 -8.60 -4.48 -14.57
C ASN A 285 -9.86 -3.98 -15.31
N ASP A 286 -10.45 -4.81 -16.19
CA ASP A 286 -11.72 -4.49 -16.84
C ASP A 286 -12.86 -4.35 -15.81
N LYS A 287 -12.87 -5.20 -14.78
CA LYS A 287 -13.85 -5.09 -13.69
C LYS A 287 -13.66 -3.83 -12.85
N ILE A 288 -12.41 -3.46 -12.55
CA ILE A 288 -12.12 -2.20 -11.88
C ILE A 288 -12.68 -1.02 -12.69
N HIS A 289 -12.37 -0.99 -13.97
CA HIS A 289 -12.87 0.04 -14.89
C HIS A 289 -14.41 0.13 -14.90
N GLN A 290 -15.09 -1.00 -15.04
CA GLN A 290 -16.56 -1.05 -15.03
C GLN A 290 -17.18 -0.57 -13.71
N ILE A 291 -16.59 -0.96 -12.58
CA ILE A 291 -17.07 -0.56 -11.24
C ILE A 291 -16.84 0.94 -11.00
N LEU A 292 -15.71 1.48 -11.44
CA LEU A 292 -15.39 2.91 -11.33
C LEU A 292 -16.26 3.76 -12.28
N GLY A 293 -16.56 3.27 -13.47
CA GLY A 293 -17.35 3.97 -14.50
C GLY A 293 -18.84 4.07 -14.18
N GLY A 294 -19.35 3.42 -13.13
CA GLY A 294 -20.67 3.68 -12.55
C GLY A 294 -21.87 3.32 -13.44
N LYS A 295 -21.87 2.16 -14.11
CA LYS A 295 -23.07 1.62 -14.76
C LYS A 295 -23.64 0.45 -13.97
#